data_f6c65b8a698e71be6c86bd5874555dce
#
_entry.id   f6c65b8a698e71be6c86bd5874555dce
#
_cell.length_a   1.000
_cell.length_b   1.000
_cell.length_c   1.000
_cell.angle_alpha   90.00
_cell.angle_beta   90.00
_cell.angle_gamma   90.00
#
_symmetry.space_group_name_H-M   'P 1'
#
loop_
_entity.id
_entity.type
_entity.pdbx_description
1 polymer ?
#
loop_
_entity_poly.entity_id
_entity_poly.type
_entity_poly.pdbx_seq_one_letter_code
_entity_poly.pdbx_strand_id
1 'polypeptide(L)'
;LGVSSCQQASQSVASANDTNTPLHLLTPDYSIPYKEWNITEIKQCLDRIFSYLDQTTPPRVIDRKSGKEITDYTQINQYSQLERGNFRLASYEWGVTYSGMMEVAHATSDSKYQEYVSKRFRFLSEMVPYFSRLTQEYNVVDGQMRQIIQPSTLDDAGAMCTAMIKMQRILPDLNCKSIINNYMDFIEHKEYRLQDGTFARMRPQANTLWLDDMYMGIPALAQMGIYTGEKHYFDEAVRQILQFSKRMFVEEKGLYMHGWVEGASTHPTFHWGRANGWALLTLTEVLEALPQEHTEWK
;
A
#
# COMPACT_ATOMS: atom_id res chain seq x y z
N LEU A 1 -17.84 -12.60 70.65
CA LEU A 1 -18.62 -12.76 69.43
C LEU A 1 -18.24 -11.62 68.49
N GLY A 2 -17.21 -11.86 67.66
CA GLY A 2 -16.82 -10.93 66.61
C GLY A 2 -17.43 -11.36 65.29
N VAL A 3 -18.21 -10.46 64.70
CA VAL A 3 -18.81 -10.63 63.38
C VAL A 3 -17.78 -10.08 62.38
N SER A 4 -17.10 -10.99 61.64
CA SER A 4 -16.22 -10.65 60.55
C SER A 4 -17.09 -10.32 59.32
N SER A 5 -17.11 -9.05 58.92
CA SER A 5 -17.74 -8.63 57.67
C SER A 5 -16.82 -8.94 56.50
N CYS A 6 -17.13 -9.95 55.72
CA CYS A 6 -16.54 -10.14 54.38
C CYS A 6 -16.94 -8.97 53.46
N GLN A 7 -16.03 -8.05 53.23
CA GLN A 7 -16.17 -7.13 52.09
C GLN A 7 -15.85 -7.92 50.78
N GLN A 8 -16.92 -8.19 50.05
CA GLN A 8 -16.78 -8.62 48.66
C GLN A 8 -16.20 -7.45 47.84
N ALA A 9 -14.96 -7.60 47.40
CA ALA A 9 -14.39 -6.72 46.41
C ALA A 9 -15.21 -6.87 45.11
N SER A 10 -15.90 -5.83 44.71
CA SER A 10 -16.55 -5.75 43.41
C SER A 10 -15.42 -5.76 42.34
N GLN A 11 -15.22 -6.88 41.67
CA GLN A 11 -14.42 -6.90 40.46
C GLN A 11 -15.10 -6.00 39.44
N SER A 12 -14.47 -4.90 39.08
CA SER A 12 -14.86 -4.08 37.94
C SER A 12 -14.76 -4.94 36.69
N VAL A 13 -15.91 -5.31 36.13
CA VAL A 13 -15.94 -5.97 34.81
C VAL A 13 -15.30 -5.00 33.82
N ALA A 14 -14.18 -5.39 33.23
CA ALA A 14 -13.54 -4.59 32.20
C ALA A 14 -14.55 -4.33 31.07
N SER A 15 -14.65 -3.09 30.62
CA SER A 15 -15.54 -2.73 29.50
C SER A 15 -15.16 -3.52 28.26
N ALA A 16 -16.16 -4.03 27.52
CA ALA A 16 -15.93 -4.72 26.25
C ALA A 16 -15.25 -3.80 25.24
N ASN A 17 -14.18 -4.27 24.62
CA ASN A 17 -13.42 -3.55 23.59
C ASN A 17 -12.81 -4.55 22.61
N ASP A 18 -12.16 -4.04 21.55
CA ASP A 18 -11.58 -4.83 20.46
C ASP A 18 -10.41 -5.74 20.88
N THR A 19 -9.84 -5.55 22.07
CA THR A 19 -8.76 -6.40 22.59
C THR A 19 -9.27 -7.57 23.43
N ASN A 20 -10.47 -7.49 23.99
CA ASN A 20 -11.02 -8.50 24.91
C ASN A 20 -12.36 -9.12 24.44
N THR A 21 -12.93 -8.62 23.35
CA THR A 21 -14.26 -9.04 22.87
C THR A 21 -14.22 -9.21 21.34
N PRO A 22 -14.72 -10.33 20.79
CA PRO A 22 -14.86 -10.48 19.34
C PRO A 22 -15.66 -9.32 18.73
N LEU A 23 -15.21 -8.77 17.59
CA LEU A 23 -15.78 -7.58 16.96
C LEU A 23 -17.31 -7.67 16.73
N HIS A 24 -17.80 -8.83 16.37
CA HIS A 24 -19.25 -9.06 16.12
C HIS A 24 -20.12 -9.04 17.40
N LEU A 25 -19.50 -9.07 18.57
CA LEU A 25 -20.17 -8.98 19.87
C LEU A 25 -20.04 -7.58 20.52
N LEU A 26 -19.24 -6.69 19.92
CA LEU A 26 -19.13 -5.31 20.40
C LEU A 26 -20.40 -4.54 20.06
N THR A 27 -20.90 -3.81 21.03
CA THR A 27 -21.95 -2.81 20.80
C THR A 27 -21.29 -1.50 20.41
N PRO A 28 -21.61 -0.92 19.22
CA PRO A 28 -21.05 0.36 18.82
C PRO A 28 -21.43 1.47 19.84
N ASP A 29 -20.49 2.35 20.11
CA ASP A 29 -20.68 3.55 20.95
C ASP A 29 -21.17 4.78 20.15
N TYR A 30 -21.64 4.56 18.93
CA TYR A 30 -22.16 5.56 18.01
C TYR A 30 -23.54 5.17 17.47
N SER A 31 -24.26 6.14 16.92
CA SER A 31 -25.62 5.93 16.39
C SER A 31 -25.66 4.96 15.21
N ILE A 32 -26.60 4.02 15.23
CA ILE A 32 -26.91 3.11 14.13
C ILE A 32 -28.37 3.35 13.71
N PRO A 33 -28.67 3.49 12.39
CA PRO A 33 -27.71 3.54 11.27
C PRO A 33 -26.83 4.78 11.32
N TYR A 34 -25.67 4.71 10.63
CA TYR A 34 -24.81 5.88 10.46
C TYR A 34 -25.60 7.03 9.84
N LYS A 35 -25.34 8.25 10.33
CA LYS A 35 -25.90 9.43 9.67
C LYS A 35 -25.31 9.57 8.26
N GLU A 36 -26.08 10.15 7.36
CA GLU A 36 -25.55 10.61 6.10
C GLU A 36 -24.53 11.75 6.33
N TRP A 37 -23.35 11.62 5.72
CA TRP A 37 -22.31 12.64 5.79
C TRP A 37 -22.51 13.63 4.64
N ASN A 38 -22.46 14.90 4.92
CA ASN A 38 -22.42 15.93 3.89
C ASN A 38 -20.98 16.20 3.42
N ILE A 39 -20.84 16.83 2.27
CA ILE A 39 -19.53 17.10 1.62
C ILE A 39 -18.61 17.90 2.56
N THR A 40 -19.15 18.86 3.33
CA THR A 40 -18.36 19.66 4.26
C THR A 40 -17.77 18.82 5.39
N GLU A 41 -18.53 17.93 5.98
CA GLU A 41 -18.06 17.03 7.04
C GLU A 41 -17.00 16.05 6.50
N ILE A 42 -17.22 15.51 5.30
CA ILE A 42 -16.23 14.65 4.62
C ILE A 42 -14.92 15.42 4.43
N LYS A 43 -14.99 16.64 3.85
CA LYS A 43 -13.80 17.48 3.62
C LYS A 43 -13.06 17.81 4.93
N GLN A 44 -13.78 18.12 6.00
CA GLN A 44 -13.16 18.36 7.31
C GLN A 44 -12.44 17.12 7.85
N CYS A 45 -12.99 15.94 7.65
CA CYS A 45 -12.32 14.68 8.01
C CYS A 45 -11.04 14.46 7.21
N LEU A 46 -11.11 14.64 5.89
CA LEU A 46 -9.96 14.55 4.99
C LEU A 46 -8.85 15.56 5.35
N ASP A 47 -9.22 16.81 5.64
CA ASP A 47 -8.27 17.85 6.06
C ASP A 47 -7.58 17.52 7.38
N ARG A 48 -8.29 16.94 8.33
CA ARG A 48 -7.72 16.49 9.60
C ARG A 48 -6.72 15.33 9.39
N ILE A 49 -7.08 14.35 8.57
CA ILE A 49 -6.18 13.24 8.20
C ILE A 49 -4.96 13.78 7.49
N PHE A 50 -5.14 14.63 6.48
CA PHE A 50 -4.06 15.28 5.74
C PHE A 50 -3.09 16.01 6.67
N SER A 51 -3.60 16.87 7.55
CA SER A 51 -2.78 17.67 8.46
C SER A 51 -1.94 16.78 9.39
N TYR A 52 -2.52 15.69 9.87
CA TYR A 52 -1.80 14.73 10.69
C TYR A 52 -0.70 14.02 9.90
N LEU A 53 -1.02 13.53 8.71
CA LEU A 53 -0.05 12.81 7.88
C LEU A 53 1.09 13.73 7.41
N ASP A 54 0.79 14.97 7.04
CA ASP A 54 1.83 15.92 6.61
C ASP A 54 2.83 16.21 7.72
N GLN A 55 2.38 16.34 8.96
CA GLN A 55 3.24 16.57 10.12
C GLN A 55 4.05 15.33 10.54
N THR A 56 3.52 14.14 10.31
CA THR A 56 4.09 12.89 10.85
C THR A 56 4.85 12.05 9.84
N THR A 57 4.96 12.51 8.59
CA THR A 57 5.74 11.87 7.51
C THR A 57 6.72 12.86 6.88
N PRO A 58 7.74 13.33 7.62
CA PRO A 58 8.65 14.36 7.14
C PRO A 58 9.59 13.83 6.05
N PRO A 59 9.63 14.47 4.85
CA PRO A 59 10.57 14.10 3.80
C PRO A 59 11.93 14.78 4.07
N ARG A 60 12.74 14.16 4.93
CA ARG A 60 14.07 14.67 5.28
C ARG A 60 15.03 13.57 5.67
N VAL A 61 16.33 13.87 5.58
CA VAL A 61 17.42 13.02 6.00
C VAL A 61 17.92 13.47 7.36
N ILE A 62 18.20 12.53 8.24
CA ILE A 62 18.80 12.81 9.55
C ILE A 62 20.08 12.01 9.74
N ASP A 63 20.98 12.53 10.55
CA ASP A 63 22.09 11.76 11.10
C ASP A 63 21.59 10.89 12.26
N ARG A 64 21.76 9.58 12.14
CA ARG A 64 21.26 8.58 13.09
C ARG A 64 21.83 8.70 14.49
N LYS A 65 23.05 9.28 14.62
CA LYS A 65 23.73 9.42 15.93
C LYS A 65 23.29 10.65 16.69
N SER A 66 23.16 11.76 15.98
CA SER A 66 22.83 13.06 16.60
C SER A 66 21.34 13.42 16.53
N GLY A 67 20.58 12.74 15.65
CA GLY A 67 19.18 13.08 15.34
C GLY A 67 19.03 14.39 14.55
N LYS A 68 20.13 15.04 14.15
CA LYS A 68 20.07 16.30 13.41
C LYS A 68 19.74 16.09 11.95
N GLU A 69 18.95 17.01 11.39
CA GLU A 69 18.65 17.04 9.98
C GLU A 69 19.90 17.35 9.15
N ILE A 70 20.04 16.65 8.03
CA ILE A 70 21.09 16.88 7.03
C ILE A 70 20.42 17.61 5.86
N THR A 71 20.68 18.90 5.73
CA THR A 71 20.16 19.75 4.66
C THR A 71 21.10 19.85 3.47
N ASP A 72 22.39 19.67 3.68
CA ASP A 72 23.40 19.54 2.63
C ASP A 72 23.62 18.05 2.31
N TYR A 73 23.00 17.57 1.26
CA TYR A 73 23.04 16.15 0.89
C TYR A 73 24.43 15.65 0.46
N THR A 74 25.39 16.56 0.20
CA THR A 74 26.78 16.16 -0.03
C THR A 74 27.42 15.55 1.22
N GLN A 75 26.86 15.83 2.40
CA GLN A 75 27.31 15.29 3.69
C GLN A 75 26.66 13.94 4.06
N ILE A 76 25.80 13.39 3.20
CA ILE A 76 25.21 12.08 3.41
C ILE A 76 26.32 11.01 3.49
N ASN A 77 26.31 10.26 4.58
CA ASN A 77 27.30 9.26 4.94
C ASN A 77 26.67 8.01 5.57
N GLN A 78 27.47 7.04 6.00
CA GLN A 78 27.02 5.76 6.58
C GLN A 78 26.11 5.86 7.82
N TYR A 79 25.99 7.04 8.44
CA TYR A 79 25.08 7.28 9.56
C TYR A 79 23.81 8.02 9.16
N SER A 80 23.66 8.35 7.89
CA SER A 80 22.47 9.02 7.37
C SER A 80 21.33 8.02 7.19
N GLN A 81 20.12 8.48 7.46
CA GLN A 81 18.89 7.74 7.22
C GLN A 81 17.75 8.68 6.90
N LEU A 82 16.72 8.19 6.22
CA LEU A 82 15.46 8.92 6.14
C LEU A 82 14.84 9.02 7.54
N GLU A 83 14.33 10.19 7.89
CA GLU A 83 13.62 10.33 9.15
C GLU A 83 12.41 9.40 9.15
N ARG A 84 12.32 8.61 10.20
CA ARG A 84 11.15 7.80 10.46
C ARG A 84 10.24 8.60 11.40
N GLY A 85 9.24 9.27 10.81
CA GLY A 85 8.15 9.84 11.58
C GLY A 85 7.25 8.74 12.18
N ASN A 86 5.98 9.02 12.38
CA ASN A 86 5.03 7.99 12.82
C ASN A 86 4.83 6.92 11.73
N PHE A 87 5.11 7.27 10.47
CA PHE A 87 4.98 6.37 9.32
C PHE A 87 6.19 6.49 8.40
N ARG A 88 6.32 5.52 7.50
CA ARG A 88 7.37 5.50 6.47
C ARG A 88 6.94 6.35 5.26
N LEU A 89 7.91 6.84 4.49
CA LEU A 89 7.64 7.49 3.20
C LEU A 89 7.47 6.49 2.05
N ALA A 90 8.04 5.31 2.20
CA ALA A 90 7.96 4.24 1.22
C ALA A 90 7.50 2.95 1.90
N SER A 91 6.33 2.46 1.52
CA SER A 91 5.72 1.18 1.87
C SER A 91 4.46 1.00 1.03
N TYR A 92 3.86 -0.19 1.01
CA TYR A 92 2.60 -0.39 0.30
C TYR A 92 1.49 0.51 0.84
N GLU A 93 1.39 0.68 2.17
CA GLU A 93 0.40 1.55 2.81
C GLU A 93 0.53 2.99 2.32
N TRP A 94 1.80 3.44 2.11
CA TRP A 94 2.03 4.79 1.60
C TRP A 94 1.75 4.90 0.10
N GLY A 95 2.03 3.88 -0.69
CA GLY A 95 1.59 3.83 -2.09
C GLY A 95 0.07 4.00 -2.22
N VAL A 96 -0.70 3.28 -1.39
CA VAL A 96 -2.17 3.43 -1.31
C VAL A 96 -2.57 4.84 -0.85
N THR A 97 -1.91 5.35 0.20
CA THR A 97 -2.18 6.68 0.75
C THR A 97 -1.91 7.78 -0.29
N TYR A 98 -0.81 7.69 -1.03
CA TYR A 98 -0.49 8.64 -2.10
C TYR A 98 -1.53 8.59 -3.23
N SER A 99 -1.95 7.40 -3.66
CA SER A 99 -3.03 7.26 -4.64
C SER A 99 -4.33 7.89 -4.11
N GLY A 100 -4.71 7.61 -2.87
CA GLY A 100 -5.87 8.21 -2.24
C GLY A 100 -5.80 9.74 -2.14
N MET A 101 -4.63 10.30 -1.81
CA MET A 101 -4.44 11.76 -1.77
C MET A 101 -4.61 12.40 -3.16
N MET A 102 -4.18 11.74 -4.23
CA MET A 102 -4.40 12.23 -5.59
C MET A 102 -5.90 12.21 -5.96
N GLU A 103 -6.62 11.17 -5.59
CA GLU A 103 -8.08 11.12 -5.79
C GLU A 103 -8.81 12.20 -4.99
N VAL A 104 -8.39 12.47 -3.75
CA VAL A 104 -8.93 13.58 -2.95
C VAL A 104 -8.64 14.92 -3.60
N ALA A 105 -7.43 15.15 -4.12
CA ALA A 105 -7.08 16.37 -4.86
C ALA A 105 -8.00 16.56 -6.08
N HIS A 106 -8.21 15.50 -6.84
CA HIS A 106 -9.10 15.53 -8.02
C HIS A 106 -10.56 15.81 -7.61
N ALA A 107 -11.11 15.08 -6.64
CA ALA A 107 -12.50 15.21 -6.22
C ALA A 107 -12.81 16.55 -5.55
N THR A 108 -11.83 17.16 -4.87
CA THR A 108 -12.03 18.42 -4.11
C THR A 108 -11.49 19.65 -4.82
N SER A 109 -10.70 19.49 -5.88
CA SER A 109 -9.93 20.55 -6.53
C SER A 109 -8.99 21.31 -5.58
N ASP A 110 -8.56 20.66 -4.48
CA ASP A 110 -7.65 21.23 -3.49
C ASP A 110 -6.23 20.68 -3.70
N SER A 111 -5.34 21.53 -4.22
CA SER A 111 -3.98 21.13 -4.65
C SER A 111 -3.08 20.63 -3.52
N LYS A 112 -3.36 20.98 -2.27
CA LYS A 112 -2.50 20.60 -1.13
C LYS A 112 -2.28 19.09 -1.01
N TYR A 113 -3.28 18.27 -1.37
CA TYR A 113 -3.15 16.82 -1.35
C TYR A 113 -2.19 16.32 -2.44
N GLN A 114 -2.27 16.90 -3.64
CA GLN A 114 -1.31 16.61 -4.72
C GLN A 114 0.10 17.09 -4.38
N GLU A 115 0.23 18.29 -3.77
CA GLU A 115 1.49 18.84 -3.31
C GLU A 115 2.16 17.95 -2.25
N TYR A 116 1.36 17.39 -1.33
CA TYR A 116 1.83 16.40 -0.35
C TYR A 116 2.53 15.22 -1.02
N VAL A 117 1.93 14.65 -2.06
CA VAL A 117 2.47 13.51 -2.80
C VAL A 117 3.69 13.91 -3.60
N SER A 118 3.60 14.97 -4.40
CA SER A 118 4.69 15.41 -5.28
C SER A 118 5.96 15.79 -4.50
N LYS A 119 5.81 16.46 -3.35
CA LYS A 119 6.94 16.80 -2.47
C LYS A 119 7.69 15.55 -2.01
N ARG A 120 6.98 14.52 -1.61
CA ARG A 120 7.58 13.27 -1.12
C ARG A 120 8.21 12.47 -2.25
N PHE A 121 7.59 12.41 -3.41
CA PHE A 121 8.16 11.71 -4.56
C PHE A 121 9.41 12.40 -5.12
N ARG A 122 9.42 13.74 -5.19
CA ARG A 122 10.65 14.48 -5.55
C ARG A 122 11.77 14.19 -4.58
N PHE A 123 11.49 14.25 -3.27
CA PHE A 123 12.46 13.93 -2.24
C PHE A 123 13.00 12.49 -2.37
N LEU A 124 12.12 11.49 -2.51
CA LEU A 124 12.55 10.10 -2.67
C LEU A 124 13.41 9.91 -3.93
N SER A 125 13.02 10.53 -5.04
CA SER A 125 13.81 10.48 -6.29
C SER A 125 15.19 11.12 -6.12
N GLU A 126 15.27 12.24 -5.43
CA GLU A 126 16.53 12.93 -5.13
C GLU A 126 17.44 12.07 -4.23
N MET A 127 16.87 11.31 -3.31
CA MET A 127 17.63 10.49 -2.36
C MET A 127 18.20 9.19 -2.98
N VAL A 128 17.63 8.66 -4.05
CA VAL A 128 18.08 7.40 -4.67
C VAL A 128 19.57 7.35 -4.95
N PRO A 129 20.22 8.35 -5.60
CA PRO A 129 21.65 8.28 -5.87
C PRO A 129 22.53 8.18 -4.63
N TYR A 130 22.17 8.96 -3.58
CA TYR A 130 22.93 8.99 -2.34
C TYR A 130 22.85 7.67 -1.58
N PHE A 131 21.66 7.13 -1.42
CA PHE A 131 21.46 5.88 -0.69
C PHE A 131 21.92 4.65 -1.49
N SER A 132 21.86 4.68 -2.82
CA SER A 132 22.48 3.65 -3.67
C SER A 132 23.99 3.60 -3.47
N ARG A 133 24.66 4.76 -3.43
CA ARG A 133 26.08 4.86 -3.12
C ARG A 133 26.40 4.29 -1.72
N LEU A 134 25.64 4.65 -0.68
CA LEU A 134 25.85 4.11 0.66
C LEU A 134 25.73 2.58 0.72
N THR A 135 24.78 2.02 -0.04
CA THR A 135 24.62 0.58 -0.14
C THR A 135 25.83 -0.09 -0.80
N GLN A 136 26.34 0.51 -1.87
CA GLN A 136 27.49 -0.03 -2.62
C GLN A 136 28.82 0.10 -1.87
N GLU A 137 29.07 1.26 -1.27
CA GLU A 137 30.37 1.56 -0.64
C GLU A 137 30.50 1.01 0.79
N TYR A 138 29.41 1.01 1.56
CA TYR A 138 29.44 0.72 2.98
C TYR A 138 28.55 -0.45 3.39
N ASN A 139 27.85 -1.06 2.45
CA ASN A 139 26.83 -2.07 2.72
C ASN A 139 25.77 -1.58 3.76
N VAL A 140 25.48 -0.27 3.73
CA VAL A 140 24.49 0.37 4.61
C VAL A 140 23.18 0.51 3.84
N VAL A 141 22.12 -0.04 4.41
CA VAL A 141 20.79 -0.02 3.80
C VAL A 141 19.83 0.73 4.72
N ASP A 142 19.31 1.85 4.24
CA ASP A 142 18.13 2.48 4.86
C ASP A 142 16.89 1.64 4.58
N GLY A 143 16.12 1.33 5.63
CA GLY A 143 14.98 0.41 5.51
C GLY A 143 13.84 0.93 4.60
N GLN A 144 13.71 2.25 4.43
CA GLN A 144 12.73 2.83 3.52
C GLN A 144 13.28 2.87 2.09
N MET A 145 14.54 3.30 1.91
CA MET A 145 15.18 3.35 0.61
C MET A 145 15.44 1.96 0.02
N ARG A 146 15.62 0.92 0.84
CA ARG A 146 15.75 -0.46 0.37
C ARG A 146 14.57 -0.87 -0.50
N GLN A 147 13.35 -0.56 -0.08
CA GLN A 147 12.14 -0.91 -0.85
C GLN A 147 12.13 -0.24 -2.23
N ILE A 148 12.74 0.93 -2.35
CA ILE A 148 12.83 1.67 -3.61
C ILE A 148 13.99 1.16 -4.48
N ILE A 149 15.17 0.95 -3.88
CA ILE A 149 16.41 0.63 -4.61
C ILE A 149 16.49 -0.86 -4.93
N GLN A 150 16.06 -1.71 -4.01
CA GLN A 150 16.13 -3.16 -4.09
C GLN A 150 14.79 -3.79 -3.67
N PRO A 151 13.70 -3.58 -4.43
CA PRO A 151 12.43 -4.22 -4.13
C PRO A 151 12.60 -5.74 -4.17
N SER A 152 11.94 -6.43 -3.25
CA SER A 152 12.04 -7.88 -3.07
C SER A 152 10.68 -8.60 -2.97
N THR A 153 9.61 -7.83 -2.99
CA THR A 153 8.23 -8.33 -2.97
C THR A 153 7.32 -7.35 -3.71
N LEU A 154 6.12 -7.78 -4.10
CA LEU A 154 5.10 -6.87 -4.63
C LEU A 154 4.71 -5.79 -3.60
N ASP A 155 4.75 -6.10 -2.30
CA ASP A 155 4.50 -5.12 -1.23
C ASP A 155 5.52 -3.96 -1.26
N ASP A 156 6.77 -4.22 -1.66
CA ASP A 156 7.78 -3.17 -1.82
C ASP A 156 7.50 -2.30 -3.06
N ALA A 157 7.06 -2.91 -4.16
CA ALA A 157 7.07 -2.28 -5.48
C ALA A 157 5.71 -1.73 -5.94
N GLY A 158 4.65 -2.53 -5.88
CA GLY A 158 3.47 -2.31 -6.70
C GLY A 158 2.64 -1.08 -6.37
N ALA A 159 2.19 -0.94 -5.12
CA ALA A 159 1.37 0.21 -4.74
C ALA A 159 2.14 1.54 -4.86
N MET A 160 3.44 1.54 -4.54
CA MET A 160 4.31 2.72 -4.74
C MET A 160 4.50 3.03 -6.22
N CYS A 161 4.74 2.02 -7.06
CA CYS A 161 4.86 2.16 -8.52
C CYS A 161 3.58 2.75 -9.12
N THR A 162 2.43 2.21 -8.77
CA THR A 162 1.11 2.70 -9.18
C THR A 162 0.97 4.20 -8.90
N ALA A 163 1.22 4.60 -7.66
CA ALA A 163 1.11 6.00 -7.26
C ALA A 163 2.13 6.90 -7.98
N MET A 164 3.37 6.43 -8.16
CA MET A 164 4.40 7.18 -8.88
C MET A 164 4.08 7.35 -10.37
N ILE A 165 3.54 6.33 -11.03
CA ILE A 165 3.11 6.43 -12.43
C ILE A 165 1.97 7.44 -12.55
N LYS A 166 0.94 7.37 -11.71
CA LYS A 166 -0.17 8.32 -11.68
C LYS A 166 0.34 9.75 -11.54
N MET A 167 1.22 10.01 -10.58
CA MET A 167 1.77 11.35 -10.35
C MET A 167 2.71 11.81 -11.48
N GLN A 168 3.54 10.92 -12.04
CA GLN A 168 4.43 11.24 -13.17
C GLN A 168 3.66 11.65 -14.42
N ARG A 169 2.46 11.10 -14.63
CA ARG A 169 1.56 11.50 -15.73
C ARG A 169 0.96 12.91 -15.50
N ILE A 170 0.68 13.27 -14.24
CA ILE A 170 0.17 14.60 -13.88
C ILE A 170 1.29 15.64 -13.90
N LEU A 171 2.49 15.29 -13.43
CA LEU A 171 3.65 16.16 -13.34
C LEU A 171 4.85 15.52 -14.05
N PRO A 172 5.02 15.75 -15.37
CA PRO A 172 6.11 15.13 -16.15
C PRO A 172 7.53 15.45 -15.64
N ASP A 173 7.71 16.57 -14.96
CA ASP A 173 8.97 17.02 -14.34
C ASP A 173 9.25 16.41 -12.96
N LEU A 174 8.43 15.46 -12.49
CA LEU A 174 8.56 14.81 -11.19
C LEU A 174 9.87 14.01 -11.04
N ASN A 175 10.44 13.54 -12.16
CA ASN A 175 11.69 12.78 -12.22
C ASN A 175 11.67 11.41 -11.50
N CYS A 176 10.50 10.74 -11.47
CA CYS A 176 10.36 9.39 -10.88
C CYS A 176 10.63 8.24 -11.85
N LYS A 177 10.95 8.52 -13.11
CA LYS A 177 11.07 7.51 -14.17
C LYS A 177 12.04 6.37 -13.83
N SER A 178 13.19 6.68 -13.22
CA SER A 178 14.17 5.67 -12.82
C SER A 178 13.62 4.72 -11.74
N ILE A 179 12.86 5.23 -10.78
CA ILE A 179 12.23 4.43 -9.73
C ILE A 179 11.12 3.59 -10.34
N ILE A 180 10.26 4.18 -11.16
CA ILE A 180 9.19 3.47 -11.88
C ILE A 180 9.78 2.29 -12.68
N ASN A 181 10.83 2.53 -13.45
CA ASN A 181 11.49 1.48 -14.24
C ASN A 181 12.06 0.36 -13.34
N ASN A 182 12.65 0.71 -12.19
CA ASN A 182 13.18 -0.28 -11.25
C ASN A 182 12.07 -1.14 -10.63
N TYR A 183 10.96 -0.53 -10.27
CA TYR A 183 9.79 -1.25 -9.78
C TYR A 183 9.16 -2.15 -10.86
N MET A 184 9.01 -1.64 -12.07
CA MET A 184 8.47 -2.43 -13.19
C MET A 184 9.37 -3.60 -13.55
N ASP A 185 10.70 -3.40 -13.59
CA ASP A 185 11.67 -4.47 -13.79
C ASP A 185 11.54 -5.58 -12.74
N PHE A 186 11.26 -5.20 -11.49
CA PHE A 186 10.97 -6.18 -10.44
C PHE A 186 9.66 -6.92 -10.70
N ILE A 187 8.57 -6.21 -10.95
CA ILE A 187 7.22 -6.78 -11.14
C ILE A 187 7.19 -7.71 -12.35
N GLU A 188 7.83 -7.33 -13.46
CA GLU A 188 7.80 -8.10 -14.70
C GLU A 188 8.77 -9.27 -14.69
N HIS A 189 9.98 -9.10 -14.14
CA HIS A 189 11.08 -10.03 -14.39
C HIS A 189 11.64 -10.71 -13.14
N LYS A 190 11.37 -10.20 -11.95
CA LYS A 190 12.00 -10.71 -10.71
C LYS A 190 10.99 -11.27 -9.71
N GLU A 191 9.72 -10.83 -9.79
CA GLU A 191 8.67 -11.36 -8.92
C GLU A 191 8.46 -12.85 -9.19
N TYR A 192 8.35 -13.61 -8.10
CA TYR A 192 8.12 -15.03 -8.19
C TYR A 192 6.72 -15.32 -8.78
N ARG A 193 6.66 -16.30 -9.67
CA ARG A 193 5.44 -16.68 -10.38
C ARG A 193 5.26 -18.19 -10.39
N LEU A 194 4.01 -18.64 -10.45
CA LEU A 194 3.67 -20.01 -10.79
C LEU A 194 4.07 -20.33 -12.24
N GLN A 195 4.03 -21.61 -12.60
CA GLN A 195 4.37 -22.07 -13.96
C GLN A 195 3.53 -21.40 -15.07
N ASP A 196 2.28 -21.03 -14.78
CA ASP A 196 1.40 -20.33 -15.72
C ASP A 196 1.58 -18.79 -15.71
N GLY A 197 2.56 -18.29 -14.96
CA GLY A 197 2.90 -16.88 -14.87
C GLY A 197 2.10 -16.10 -13.82
N THR A 198 1.23 -16.73 -13.03
CA THR A 198 0.50 -16.07 -11.93
C THR A 198 1.47 -15.58 -10.87
N PHE A 199 1.33 -14.34 -10.40
CA PHE A 199 2.07 -13.84 -9.24
C PHE A 199 1.88 -14.76 -8.03
N ALA A 200 2.97 -15.08 -7.36
CA ALA A 200 2.95 -15.98 -6.22
C ALA A 200 4.05 -15.64 -5.22
N ARG A 201 3.98 -16.24 -4.06
CA ARG A 201 4.97 -16.07 -2.98
C ARG A 201 5.69 -17.38 -2.68
N MET A 202 6.96 -17.26 -2.29
CA MET A 202 7.76 -18.36 -1.75
C MET A 202 7.50 -18.60 -0.25
N ARG A 203 6.78 -17.69 0.41
CA ARG A 203 6.49 -17.70 1.86
C ARG A 203 5.00 -17.56 2.13
N PRO A 204 4.46 -18.19 3.19
CA PRO A 204 5.14 -19.06 4.18
C PRO A 204 5.64 -20.38 3.59
N GLN A 205 5.15 -20.78 2.43
CA GLN A 205 5.63 -21.91 1.61
C GLN A 205 5.59 -21.53 0.14
N ALA A 206 6.35 -22.25 -0.68
CA ALA A 206 6.40 -22.00 -2.12
C ALA A 206 5.02 -22.15 -2.78
N ASN A 207 4.83 -21.44 -3.89
CA ASN A 207 3.63 -21.48 -4.70
C ASN A 207 2.36 -21.07 -3.93
N THR A 208 2.49 -20.06 -3.04
CA THR A 208 1.37 -19.48 -2.30
C THR A 208 0.89 -18.19 -2.99
N LEU A 209 -0.43 -18.05 -3.14
CA LEU A 209 -1.07 -16.80 -3.52
C LEU A 209 -1.70 -16.15 -2.28
N TRP A 210 -1.48 -14.87 -2.11
CA TRP A 210 -2.25 -14.03 -1.21
C TRP A 210 -3.09 -13.06 -2.02
N LEU A 211 -4.33 -12.88 -1.60
CA LEU A 211 -5.26 -12.00 -2.31
C LEU A 211 -4.77 -10.54 -2.38
N ASP A 212 -3.97 -10.14 -1.41
CA ASP A 212 -3.32 -8.81 -1.35
C ASP A 212 -2.48 -8.52 -2.60
N ASP A 213 -1.85 -9.56 -3.18
CA ASP A 213 -0.98 -9.43 -4.36
C ASP A 213 -1.73 -8.96 -5.61
N MET A 214 -3.05 -9.09 -5.65
CA MET A 214 -3.84 -8.46 -6.70
C MET A 214 -3.58 -6.95 -6.72
N TYR A 215 -3.70 -6.26 -5.57
CA TYR A 215 -3.47 -4.81 -5.53
C TYR A 215 -1.96 -4.46 -5.54
N MET A 216 -1.13 -5.31 -4.95
CA MET A 216 0.31 -5.04 -4.84
C MET A 216 1.08 -5.23 -6.15
N GLY A 217 0.45 -5.70 -7.23
CA GLY A 217 1.12 -5.87 -8.53
C GLY A 217 0.32 -5.37 -9.72
N ILE A 218 -0.96 -5.70 -9.79
CA ILE A 218 -1.77 -5.55 -11.00
C ILE A 218 -2.06 -4.08 -11.37
N PRO A 219 -2.40 -3.17 -10.44
CA PRO A 219 -2.61 -1.76 -10.79
C PRO A 219 -1.39 -1.09 -11.41
N ALA A 220 -0.18 -1.48 -11.00
CA ALA A 220 1.05 -0.94 -11.59
C ALA A 220 1.18 -1.30 -13.07
N LEU A 221 0.81 -2.53 -13.45
CA LEU A 221 0.75 -2.96 -14.85
C LEU A 221 -0.26 -2.11 -15.63
N ALA A 222 -1.50 -1.99 -15.14
CA ALA A 222 -2.54 -1.22 -15.80
C ALA A 222 -2.15 0.25 -15.99
N GLN A 223 -1.58 0.88 -14.96
CA GLN A 223 -1.10 2.26 -15.03
C GLN A 223 0.12 2.41 -15.97
N MET A 224 0.98 1.39 -16.04
CA MET A 224 2.09 1.40 -17.00
C MET A 224 1.58 1.31 -18.44
N GLY A 225 0.52 0.53 -18.69
CA GLY A 225 -0.17 0.50 -19.98
C GLY A 225 -0.69 1.88 -20.42
N ILE A 226 -1.30 2.64 -19.50
CA ILE A 226 -1.72 4.03 -19.79
C ILE A 226 -0.49 4.93 -20.05
N TYR A 227 0.57 4.77 -19.26
CA TYR A 227 1.76 5.63 -19.33
C TYR A 227 2.55 5.45 -20.61
N THR A 228 2.69 4.21 -21.09
CA THR A 228 3.48 3.86 -22.29
C THR A 228 2.65 3.73 -23.55
N GLY A 229 1.37 3.43 -23.44
CA GLY A 229 0.50 3.04 -24.55
C GLY A 229 0.68 1.58 -24.99
N GLU A 230 1.47 0.79 -24.27
CA GLU A 230 1.80 -0.59 -24.67
C GLU A 230 0.74 -1.59 -24.18
N LYS A 231 0.12 -2.27 -25.13
CA LYS A 231 -1.01 -3.18 -24.89
C LYS A 231 -0.69 -4.34 -23.95
N HIS A 232 0.54 -4.86 -23.99
CA HIS A 232 0.92 -6.05 -23.21
C HIS A 232 0.77 -5.86 -21.70
N TYR A 233 0.88 -4.63 -21.19
CA TYR A 233 0.63 -4.32 -19.78
C TYR A 233 -0.83 -4.51 -19.39
N PHE A 234 -1.75 -4.11 -20.24
CA PHE A 234 -3.18 -4.34 -20.02
C PHE A 234 -3.51 -5.83 -20.09
N ASP A 235 -2.98 -6.53 -21.11
CA ASP A 235 -3.18 -7.97 -21.28
C ASP A 235 -2.66 -8.75 -20.05
N GLU A 236 -1.50 -8.35 -19.51
CA GLU A 236 -0.93 -8.96 -18.31
C GLU A 236 -1.77 -8.66 -17.07
N ALA A 237 -2.23 -7.42 -16.88
CA ALA A 237 -3.09 -7.05 -15.76
C ALA A 237 -4.38 -7.87 -15.73
N VAL A 238 -5.06 -7.98 -16.88
CA VAL A 238 -6.27 -8.79 -17.02
C VAL A 238 -5.97 -10.28 -16.79
N ARG A 239 -4.88 -10.79 -17.36
CA ARG A 239 -4.47 -12.19 -17.18
C ARG A 239 -4.28 -12.53 -15.70
N GLN A 240 -3.61 -11.67 -14.94
CA GLN A 240 -3.42 -11.85 -13.50
C GLN A 240 -4.77 -11.88 -12.75
N ILE A 241 -5.67 -10.94 -13.04
CA ILE A 241 -7.02 -10.93 -12.44
C ILE A 241 -7.75 -12.26 -12.68
N LEU A 242 -7.77 -12.74 -13.92
CA LEU A 242 -8.45 -13.98 -14.28
C LEU A 242 -7.83 -15.19 -13.59
N GLN A 243 -6.50 -15.23 -13.48
CA GLN A 243 -5.77 -16.31 -12.81
C GLN A 243 -6.02 -16.34 -11.29
N PHE A 244 -6.06 -15.19 -10.63
CA PHE A 244 -6.43 -15.07 -9.22
C PHE A 244 -7.90 -15.45 -9.00
N SER A 245 -8.79 -14.91 -9.82
CA SER A 245 -10.23 -15.18 -9.70
C SER A 245 -10.55 -16.66 -9.87
N LYS A 246 -9.95 -17.32 -10.87
CA LYS A 246 -10.12 -18.76 -11.09
C LYS A 246 -9.76 -19.62 -9.87
N ARG A 247 -8.77 -19.17 -9.06
CA ARG A 247 -8.25 -19.92 -7.92
C ARG A 247 -8.91 -19.57 -6.60
N MET A 248 -9.31 -18.32 -6.46
CA MET A 248 -9.60 -17.75 -5.14
C MET A 248 -11.02 -17.20 -4.99
N PHE A 249 -11.75 -16.98 -6.08
CA PHE A 249 -13.14 -16.51 -5.99
C PHE A 249 -14.08 -17.68 -5.66
N VAL A 250 -14.91 -17.47 -4.64
CA VAL A 250 -15.91 -18.43 -4.16
C VAL A 250 -17.28 -17.93 -4.60
N GLU A 251 -17.78 -18.47 -5.69
CA GLU A 251 -19.00 -18.01 -6.37
C GLU A 251 -20.23 -18.01 -5.44
N GLU A 252 -20.41 -19.07 -4.64
CA GLU A 252 -21.54 -19.21 -3.72
C GLU A 252 -21.58 -18.11 -2.63
N LYS A 253 -20.43 -17.48 -2.37
CA LYS A 253 -20.31 -16.40 -1.37
C LYS A 253 -20.18 -15.02 -2.00
N GLY A 254 -19.85 -14.94 -3.29
CA GLY A 254 -19.48 -13.69 -3.95
C GLY A 254 -18.23 -13.02 -3.36
N LEU A 255 -17.32 -13.80 -2.79
CA LEU A 255 -16.14 -13.33 -2.08
C LEU A 255 -14.90 -14.13 -2.48
N TYR A 256 -13.75 -13.48 -2.40
CA TYR A 256 -12.46 -14.16 -2.53
C TYR A 256 -12.02 -14.76 -1.19
N MET A 257 -11.45 -15.97 -1.21
CA MET A 257 -10.67 -16.45 -0.07
C MET A 257 -9.32 -15.74 0.00
N HIS A 258 -8.74 -15.66 1.20
CA HIS A 258 -7.51 -14.89 1.42
C HIS A 258 -6.26 -15.53 0.82
N GLY A 259 -6.15 -16.83 0.83
CA GLY A 259 -4.95 -17.53 0.37
C GLY A 259 -5.25 -18.79 -0.41
N TRP A 260 -4.34 -19.13 -1.30
CA TRP A 260 -4.35 -20.37 -2.08
C TRP A 260 -2.92 -20.92 -2.17
N VAL A 261 -2.78 -22.23 -2.14
CA VAL A 261 -1.48 -22.90 -2.20
C VAL A 261 -1.53 -24.00 -3.24
N GLU A 262 -0.62 -23.98 -4.21
CA GLU A 262 -0.57 -24.98 -5.27
C GLU A 262 -0.30 -26.38 -4.69
N GLY A 263 -1.09 -27.36 -5.15
CA GLY A 263 -0.95 -28.75 -4.72
C GLY A 263 -1.44 -29.05 -3.30
N ALA A 264 -1.90 -28.05 -2.54
CA ALA A 264 -2.48 -28.30 -1.22
C ALA A 264 -3.90 -28.86 -1.34
N SER A 265 -4.23 -29.83 -0.49
CA SER A 265 -5.59 -30.38 -0.36
C SER A 265 -6.53 -29.44 0.40
N THR A 266 -5.97 -28.49 1.15
CA THR A 266 -6.72 -27.50 1.93
C THR A 266 -6.04 -26.14 1.79
N HIS A 267 -6.83 -25.12 1.46
CA HIS A 267 -6.35 -23.75 1.31
C HIS A 267 -6.78 -22.87 2.50
N PRO A 268 -6.15 -21.70 2.72
CA PRO A 268 -6.62 -20.70 3.67
C PRO A 268 -7.93 -20.04 3.18
N THR A 269 -9.06 -20.72 3.39
CA THR A 269 -10.37 -20.35 2.81
C THR A 269 -11.13 -19.27 3.58
N PHE A 270 -10.54 -18.64 4.59
CA PHE A 270 -11.19 -17.53 5.29
C PHE A 270 -11.31 -16.29 4.38
N HIS A 271 -12.39 -15.55 4.57
CA HIS A 271 -12.68 -14.33 3.81
C HIS A 271 -12.34 -13.12 4.66
N TRP A 272 -11.21 -12.49 4.37
CA TRP A 272 -10.78 -11.31 5.07
C TRP A 272 -11.24 -10.04 4.36
N GLY A 273 -11.98 -9.16 5.06
CA GLY A 273 -12.59 -7.96 4.49
C GLY A 273 -11.56 -7.03 3.83
N ARG A 274 -10.40 -6.78 4.46
CA ARG A 274 -9.36 -5.95 3.86
C ARG A 274 -8.82 -6.54 2.55
N ALA A 275 -8.57 -7.84 2.51
CA ALA A 275 -8.07 -8.50 1.30
C ALA A 275 -9.10 -8.47 0.15
N ASN A 276 -10.39 -8.67 0.46
CA ASN A 276 -11.46 -8.47 -0.52
C ASN A 276 -11.57 -7.01 -0.98
N GLY A 277 -11.28 -6.05 -0.10
CA GLY A 277 -11.12 -4.64 -0.47
C GLY A 277 -9.99 -4.43 -1.47
N TRP A 278 -8.84 -5.11 -1.32
CA TRP A 278 -7.76 -5.06 -2.29
C TRP A 278 -8.17 -5.60 -3.66
N ALA A 279 -8.90 -6.72 -3.69
CA ALA A 279 -9.42 -7.28 -4.94
C ALA A 279 -10.37 -6.28 -5.63
N LEU A 280 -11.30 -5.68 -4.89
CA LEU A 280 -12.24 -4.70 -5.42
C LEU A 280 -11.53 -3.46 -5.99
N LEU A 281 -10.56 -2.91 -5.25
CA LEU A 281 -9.76 -1.78 -5.73
C LEU A 281 -8.97 -2.14 -6.99
N THR A 282 -8.40 -3.34 -7.06
CA THR A 282 -7.69 -3.82 -8.25
C THR A 282 -8.60 -3.87 -9.46
N LEU A 283 -9.78 -4.47 -9.31
CA LEU A 283 -10.76 -4.56 -10.39
C LEU A 283 -11.18 -3.17 -10.89
N THR A 284 -11.45 -2.24 -9.97
CA THR A 284 -11.81 -0.86 -10.30
C THR A 284 -10.66 -0.15 -11.05
N GLU A 285 -9.44 -0.20 -10.52
CA GLU A 285 -8.26 0.43 -11.14
C GLU A 285 -8.00 -0.09 -12.56
N VAL A 286 -8.14 -1.39 -12.75
CA VAL A 286 -7.91 -1.99 -14.08
C VAL A 286 -9.04 -1.65 -15.04
N LEU A 287 -10.30 -1.71 -14.62
CA LEU A 287 -11.44 -1.34 -15.45
C LEU A 287 -11.38 0.14 -15.89
N GLU A 288 -10.96 1.04 -15.01
CA GLU A 288 -10.76 2.45 -15.34
C GLU A 288 -9.56 2.67 -16.28
N ALA A 289 -8.57 1.80 -16.23
CA ALA A 289 -7.36 1.91 -17.04
C ALA A 289 -7.51 1.30 -18.44
N LEU A 290 -8.33 0.25 -18.58
CA LEU A 290 -8.47 -0.48 -19.83
C LEU A 290 -9.05 0.40 -20.94
N PRO A 291 -8.44 0.40 -22.15
CA PRO A 291 -9.05 0.97 -23.34
C PRO A 291 -10.41 0.30 -23.64
N GLN A 292 -11.42 1.08 -24.06
CA GLN A 292 -12.75 0.56 -24.35
C GLN A 292 -12.77 -0.52 -25.46
N GLU A 293 -11.79 -0.47 -26.36
CA GLU A 293 -11.58 -1.47 -27.42
C GLU A 293 -10.91 -2.76 -26.94
N HIS A 294 -10.45 -2.82 -25.67
CA HIS A 294 -9.87 -4.04 -25.14
C HIS A 294 -10.92 -5.16 -25.03
N THR A 295 -10.56 -6.36 -25.48
CA THR A 295 -11.51 -7.49 -25.61
C THR A 295 -12.17 -7.89 -24.28
N GLU A 296 -11.46 -7.72 -23.18
CA GLU A 296 -11.92 -8.07 -21.83
C GLU A 296 -12.58 -6.90 -21.09
N TRP A 297 -12.82 -5.77 -21.78
CA TRP A 297 -13.48 -4.61 -21.16
C TRP A 297 -14.97 -4.85 -20.88
N LYS A 298 -15.61 -5.74 -21.64
CA LYS A 298 -17.03 -6.12 -21.51
C LYS A 298 -17.23 -7.25 -20.53
#